data_c0b1297f2e7bf9134d084d552a6afbd9
#
_entry.id   c0b1297f2e7bf9134d084d552a6afbd9
#
_cell.length_a   1.000
_cell.length_b   1.000
_cell.length_c   1.000
_cell.angle_alpha   90.00
_cell.angle_beta   90.00
_cell.angle_gamma   90.00
#
_symmetry.space_group_name_H-M   'P 1'
#
loop_
_entity.id
_entity.type
_entity.pdbx_description
1 polymer ?
#
loop_
_entity_poly.entity_id
_entity_poly.type
_entity_poly.pdbx_seq_one_letter_code
_entity_poly.pdbx_strand_id
1 'polypeptide(L)'
;MRNWWITGGNGFLGRHLQAQLASGPAVSLQCPRSAEYDLTQAADVSRAYQALQPEVVIHLAAKVGGIGINREHPAEFFYENLMMGVQLIEGARMHSVHKFVAVGTICAYPKFTPVPFSPSERSSSIT
;
A
#
# COMPACT_ATOMS: atom_id res chain seq x y z
N MET A 1 0.55 23.54 -1.71
CA MET A 1 0.72 22.42 -0.74
C MET A 1 0.48 21.11 -1.47
N ARG A 2 1.39 20.16 -1.37
CA ARG A 2 1.28 18.88 -2.07
C ARG A 2 0.34 17.95 -1.32
N ASN A 3 -0.51 17.24 -2.06
CA ASN A 3 -1.43 16.25 -1.50
C ASN A 3 -0.78 14.87 -1.50
N TRP A 4 -0.67 14.26 -0.34
CA TRP A 4 -0.16 12.91 -0.17
C TRP A 4 -1.27 12.02 0.36
N TRP A 5 -1.50 10.92 -0.29
CA TRP A 5 -2.49 9.92 0.14
C TRP A 5 -1.75 8.73 0.76
N ILE A 6 -2.06 8.42 2.01
CA ILE A 6 -1.50 7.26 2.71
C ILE A 6 -2.63 6.26 2.93
N THR A 7 -2.59 5.15 2.21
CA THR A 7 -3.53 4.06 2.48
C THR A 7 -3.06 3.30 3.71
N GLY A 8 -3.99 2.87 4.55
CA GLY A 8 -3.61 2.24 5.82
C GLY A 8 -2.98 3.20 6.81
N GLY A 9 -3.21 4.51 6.65
CA GLY A 9 -2.60 5.55 7.49
C GLY A 9 -2.98 5.46 8.96
N ASN A 10 -4.09 4.82 9.29
CA ASN A 10 -4.53 4.64 10.66
C ASN A 10 -4.00 3.37 11.33
N GLY A 11 -3.22 2.56 10.62
CA GLY A 11 -2.55 1.40 11.16
C GLY A 11 -1.26 1.76 11.90
N PHE A 12 -0.55 0.74 12.37
CA PHE A 12 0.68 0.94 13.15
C PHE A 12 1.74 1.75 12.38
N LEU A 13 2.12 1.28 11.20
CA LEU A 13 3.13 1.96 10.39
C LEU A 13 2.63 3.32 9.92
N GLY A 14 1.36 3.41 9.53
CA GLY A 14 0.77 4.65 9.06
C GLY A 14 0.78 5.76 10.10
N ARG A 15 0.49 5.44 11.35
CA ARG A 15 0.53 6.42 12.45
C ARG A 15 1.93 6.96 12.68
N HIS A 16 2.93 6.08 12.65
CA HIS A 16 4.33 6.49 12.79
C HIS A 16 4.77 7.37 11.62
N LEU A 17 4.38 7.01 10.42
CA LEU A 17 4.70 7.80 9.23
C LEU A 17 4.05 9.18 9.29
N GLN A 18 2.79 9.27 9.69
CA GLN A 18 2.12 10.55 9.86
C GLN A 18 2.83 11.44 10.88
N ALA A 19 3.26 10.85 12.01
CA ALA A 19 3.99 11.59 13.03
C ALA A 19 5.31 12.16 12.50
N GLN A 20 6.03 11.39 11.71
CA GLN A 20 7.28 11.85 11.10
C GLN A 20 7.03 12.96 10.07
N LEU A 21 5.99 12.85 9.28
CA LEU A 21 5.69 13.84 8.24
C LEU A 21 5.10 15.13 8.81
N ALA A 22 4.50 15.08 10.00
CA ALA A 22 3.92 16.25 10.63
C ALA A 22 4.97 17.32 10.98
N SER A 23 6.21 16.90 11.25
CA SER A 23 7.30 17.81 11.57
C SER A 23 8.22 18.09 10.38
N GLY A 24 7.86 17.58 9.21
CA GLY A 24 8.67 17.67 8.00
C GLY A 24 8.13 18.67 6.97
N PRO A 25 8.20 18.31 5.69
CA PRO A 25 7.82 19.22 4.62
C PRO A 25 6.33 19.60 4.68
N ALA A 26 5.98 20.73 4.08
CA ALA A 26 4.60 21.20 4.01
C ALA A 26 3.81 20.35 3.00
N VAL A 27 3.18 19.28 3.48
CA VAL A 27 2.33 18.41 2.69
C VAL A 27 0.96 18.28 3.34
N SER A 28 -0.08 18.10 2.53
CA SER A 28 -1.41 17.79 3.02
C SER A 28 -1.56 16.27 3.05
N LEU A 29 -1.60 15.70 4.24
CA LEU A 29 -1.76 14.26 4.43
C LEU A 29 -3.22 13.89 4.42
N GLN A 30 -3.60 12.92 3.59
CA GLN A 30 -4.96 12.43 3.50
C GLN A 30 -4.94 10.93 3.75
N CYS A 31 -5.62 10.51 4.82
CA CYS A 31 -5.63 9.14 5.29
C CYS A 31 -7.07 8.67 5.51
N PRO A 32 -7.89 8.59 4.43
CA PRO A 32 -9.26 8.14 4.58
C PRO A 32 -9.31 6.70 5.09
N ARG A 33 -10.34 6.39 5.86
CA ARG A 33 -10.53 5.05 6.40
C ARG A 33 -11.07 4.11 5.34
N SER A 34 -10.89 2.81 5.55
CA SER A 34 -11.41 1.77 4.66
C SER A 34 -12.93 1.81 4.52
N ALA A 35 -13.65 2.35 5.51
CA ALA A 35 -15.08 2.53 5.42
C ALA A 35 -15.49 3.59 4.39
N GLU A 36 -14.61 4.55 4.08
CA GLU A 36 -14.88 5.58 3.08
C GLU A 36 -14.61 5.09 1.66
N TYR A 37 -13.54 4.32 1.48
CA TYR A 37 -13.13 3.78 0.19
C TYR A 37 -12.67 2.34 0.35
N ASP A 38 -13.40 1.43 -0.29
CA ASP A 38 -12.99 0.03 -0.36
C ASP A 38 -12.01 -0.14 -1.52
N LEU A 39 -10.74 -0.30 -1.20
CA LEU A 39 -9.67 -0.34 -2.20
C LEU A 39 -9.66 -1.63 -3.03
N THR A 40 -10.50 -2.61 -2.67
CA THR A 40 -10.72 -3.79 -3.52
C THR A 40 -11.72 -3.52 -4.64
N GLN A 41 -12.43 -2.40 -4.59
CA GLN A 41 -13.44 -2.03 -5.58
C GLN A 41 -12.91 -0.92 -6.50
N ALA A 42 -12.92 -1.18 -7.79
CA ALA A 42 -12.39 -0.24 -8.79
C ALA A 42 -13.10 1.11 -8.73
N ALA A 43 -14.42 1.11 -8.53
CA ALA A 43 -15.20 2.35 -8.46
C ALA A 43 -14.78 3.23 -7.28
N ASP A 44 -14.51 2.60 -6.13
CA ASP A 44 -14.06 3.33 -4.93
C ASP A 44 -12.66 3.90 -5.11
N VAL A 45 -11.76 3.15 -5.72
CA VAL A 45 -10.41 3.62 -6.00
C VAL A 45 -10.45 4.84 -6.93
N SER A 46 -11.26 4.77 -8.00
CA SER A 46 -11.42 5.89 -8.92
C SER A 46 -12.00 7.12 -8.21
N ARG A 47 -13.01 6.92 -7.39
CA ARG A 47 -13.65 8.00 -6.61
C ARG A 47 -12.66 8.64 -5.64
N ALA A 48 -11.81 7.83 -5.01
CA ALA A 48 -10.77 8.33 -4.11
C ALA A 48 -9.75 9.19 -4.85
N TYR A 49 -9.26 8.74 -5.99
CA TYR A 49 -8.32 9.52 -6.78
C TYR A 49 -8.91 10.85 -7.23
N GLN A 50 -10.19 10.85 -7.64
CA GLN A 50 -10.87 12.07 -8.05
C GLN A 50 -11.04 13.06 -6.90
N ALA A 51 -11.38 12.55 -5.72
CA ALA A 51 -11.61 13.39 -4.55
C ALA A 51 -10.30 13.91 -3.94
N LEU A 52 -9.29 13.07 -3.84
CA LEU A 52 -8.05 13.39 -3.13
C LEU A 52 -7.00 14.06 -4.02
N GLN A 53 -6.99 13.76 -5.29
CA GLN A 53 -6.03 14.28 -6.27
C GLN A 53 -4.60 14.26 -5.75
N PRO A 54 -4.08 13.08 -5.35
CA PRO A 54 -2.78 12.99 -4.71
C PRO A 54 -1.64 13.15 -5.71
N GLU A 55 -0.57 13.82 -5.30
CA GLU A 55 0.69 13.83 -6.04
C GLU A 55 1.55 12.62 -5.66
N VAL A 56 1.45 12.18 -4.41
CA VAL A 56 2.18 11.02 -3.87
C VAL A 56 1.20 10.09 -3.21
N VAL A 57 1.32 8.81 -3.52
CA VAL A 57 0.54 7.75 -2.87
C VAL A 57 1.51 6.84 -2.13
N ILE A 58 1.27 6.62 -0.85
CA ILE A 58 2.02 5.68 -0.02
C ILE A 58 1.05 4.57 0.38
N HIS A 59 1.26 3.38 -0.18
CA HIS A 59 0.34 2.26 0.01
C HIS A 59 0.83 1.36 1.14
N LEU A 60 0.16 1.48 2.28
CA LEU A 60 0.43 0.66 3.46
C LEU A 60 -0.73 -0.30 3.78
N ALA A 61 -1.91 -0.08 3.18
CA ALA A 61 -3.08 -0.89 3.46
C ALA A 61 -2.88 -2.32 3.00
N ALA A 62 -3.28 -3.26 3.84
CA ALA A 62 -3.26 -4.68 3.52
C ALA A 62 -4.28 -5.41 4.39
N LYS A 63 -4.84 -6.48 3.85
CA LYS A 63 -5.60 -7.45 4.63
C LYS A 63 -4.58 -8.41 5.23
N VAL A 64 -4.45 -8.39 6.54
CA VAL A 64 -3.48 -9.23 7.26
C VAL A 64 -4.17 -9.97 8.38
N GLY A 65 -3.63 -11.13 8.69
CA GLY A 65 -4.05 -11.95 9.83
C GLY A 65 -2.85 -12.70 10.38
N GLY A 66 -3.04 -13.37 11.50
CA GLY A 66 -2.00 -14.26 12.02
C GLY A 66 -1.75 -15.45 11.09
N ILE A 67 -0.71 -16.21 11.37
CA ILE A 67 -0.33 -17.37 10.54
C ILE A 67 -1.49 -18.34 10.36
N GLY A 68 -2.30 -18.55 11.40
CA GLY A 68 -3.47 -19.44 11.32
C GLY A 68 -4.51 -18.95 10.33
N ILE A 69 -4.86 -17.68 10.41
CA ILE A 69 -5.86 -17.07 9.52
C ILE A 69 -5.36 -17.07 8.07
N ASN A 70 -4.08 -16.78 7.86
CA ASN A 70 -3.49 -16.82 6.52
C ASN A 70 -3.50 -18.24 5.92
N ARG A 71 -3.40 -19.27 6.76
CA ARG A 71 -3.51 -20.66 6.31
C ARG A 71 -4.95 -21.07 5.99
N GLU A 72 -5.91 -20.54 6.73
CA GLU A 72 -7.34 -20.85 6.55
C GLU A 72 -7.93 -20.13 5.34
N HIS A 73 -7.48 -18.89 5.07
CA HIS A 73 -8.04 -18.04 4.03
C HIS A 73 -6.96 -17.43 3.11
N PRO A 74 -6.01 -18.24 2.60
CA PRO A 74 -4.90 -17.68 1.82
C PRO A 74 -5.37 -17.04 0.51
N ALA A 75 -6.39 -17.61 -0.13
CA ALA A 75 -6.88 -17.10 -1.40
C ALA A 75 -7.56 -15.74 -1.23
N GLU A 76 -8.31 -15.54 -0.16
CA GLU A 76 -8.98 -14.27 0.12
C GLU A 76 -7.97 -13.16 0.36
N PHE A 77 -6.97 -13.40 1.20
CA PHE A 77 -5.94 -12.40 1.48
C PHE A 77 -5.12 -12.08 0.24
N PHE A 78 -4.75 -13.09 -0.53
CA PHE A 78 -4.03 -12.89 -1.79
C PHE A 78 -4.86 -12.05 -2.75
N TYR A 79 -6.13 -12.41 -2.97
CA TYR A 79 -7.01 -11.71 -3.88
C TYR A 79 -7.19 -10.24 -3.48
N GLU A 80 -7.53 -10.00 -2.22
CA GLU A 80 -7.81 -8.65 -1.75
C GLU A 80 -6.57 -7.76 -1.81
N ASN A 81 -5.42 -8.26 -1.37
CA ASN A 81 -4.18 -7.49 -1.39
C ASN A 81 -3.72 -7.22 -2.82
N LEU A 82 -3.84 -8.21 -3.70
CA LEU A 82 -3.48 -8.04 -5.10
C LEU A 82 -4.38 -7.01 -5.77
N MET A 83 -5.70 -7.09 -5.54
CA MET A 83 -6.65 -6.15 -6.13
C MET A 83 -6.41 -4.72 -5.64
N MET A 84 -6.14 -4.52 -4.36
CA MET A 84 -5.80 -3.20 -3.85
C MET A 84 -4.57 -2.63 -4.54
N GLY A 85 -3.50 -3.40 -4.60
CA GLY A 85 -2.24 -2.96 -5.21
C GLY A 85 -2.39 -2.66 -6.70
N VAL A 86 -3.00 -3.57 -7.45
CA VAL A 86 -3.18 -3.42 -8.90
C VAL A 86 -4.03 -2.19 -9.21
N GLN A 87 -5.15 -2.03 -8.51
CA GLN A 87 -6.06 -0.93 -8.77
C GLN A 87 -5.46 0.43 -8.37
N LEU A 88 -4.72 0.46 -7.28
CA LEU A 88 -4.05 1.69 -6.85
C LEU A 88 -2.94 2.11 -7.82
N ILE A 89 -2.14 1.15 -8.30
CA ILE A 89 -1.08 1.45 -9.26
C ILE A 89 -1.67 1.91 -10.59
N GLU A 90 -2.69 1.24 -11.09
CA GLU A 90 -3.34 1.64 -12.34
C GLU A 90 -4.02 3.00 -12.19
N GLY A 91 -4.69 3.25 -11.06
CA GLY A 91 -5.27 4.55 -10.76
C GLY A 91 -4.23 5.66 -10.70
N ALA A 92 -3.07 5.36 -10.12
CA ALA A 92 -1.96 6.32 -10.07
C ALA A 92 -1.49 6.69 -11.48
N ARG A 93 -1.40 5.71 -12.38
CA ARG A 93 -1.06 5.96 -13.78
C ARG A 93 -2.10 6.85 -14.46
N MET A 94 -3.38 6.52 -14.26
CA MET A 94 -4.49 7.23 -14.92
C MET A 94 -4.66 8.68 -14.42
N HIS A 95 -4.32 8.92 -13.16
CA HIS A 95 -4.47 10.24 -12.53
C HIS A 95 -3.15 11.00 -12.42
N SER A 96 -2.13 10.58 -13.15
CA SER A 96 -0.84 11.26 -13.24
C SER A 96 -0.19 11.51 -11.87
N VAL A 97 -0.24 10.53 -10.99
CA VAL A 97 0.42 10.59 -9.69
C VAL A 97 1.94 10.68 -9.92
N HIS A 98 2.58 11.61 -9.22
CA HIS A 98 4.00 11.86 -9.40
C HIS A 98 4.85 10.71 -8.85
N LYS A 99 4.46 10.15 -7.70
CA LYS A 99 5.23 9.08 -7.05
C LYS A 99 4.31 8.10 -6.32
N PHE A 100 4.54 6.82 -6.54
CA PHE A 100 3.83 5.75 -5.84
C PHE A 100 4.84 4.94 -5.04
N VAL A 101 4.61 4.82 -3.73
CA VAL A 101 5.46 4.06 -2.83
C VAL A 101 4.69 2.85 -2.32
N ALA A 102 5.18 1.66 -2.61
CA ALA A 102 4.61 0.42 -2.08
C ALA A 102 5.61 -0.19 -1.09
N VAL A 103 5.12 -0.57 0.07
CA VAL A 103 5.98 -1.20 1.08
C VAL A 103 6.11 -2.67 0.77
N GLY A 104 7.36 -3.12 0.57
CA GLY A 104 7.67 -4.52 0.34
C GLY A 104 7.79 -5.29 1.65
N THR A 105 8.00 -6.59 1.53
CA THR A 105 8.12 -7.48 2.67
C THR A 105 9.38 -8.33 2.56
N ILE A 106 9.99 -8.63 3.72
CA ILE A 106 11.10 -9.56 3.80
C ILE A 106 10.70 -10.97 3.33
N CYS A 107 9.40 -11.31 3.46
CA CYS A 107 8.88 -12.60 3.03
C CYS A 107 8.91 -12.81 1.51
N ALA A 108 9.21 -11.76 0.73
CA ALA A 108 9.39 -11.88 -0.71
C ALA A 108 10.74 -12.49 -1.10
N TYR A 109 11.66 -12.65 -0.16
CA TYR A 109 13.00 -13.17 -0.41
C TYR A 109 13.07 -14.66 -0.11
N PRO A 110 13.94 -15.43 -0.80
CA PRO A 110 14.16 -16.84 -0.48
C PRO A 110 14.67 -17.02 0.96
N LYS A 111 14.40 -18.19 1.54
CA LYS A 111 14.74 -18.49 2.93
C LYS A 111 16.22 -18.27 3.26
N PHE A 112 17.11 -18.56 2.32
CA PHE A 112 18.55 -18.48 2.51
C PHE A 112 19.19 -17.36 1.71
N THR A 113 18.48 -16.25 1.52
CA THR A 113 19.00 -15.09 0.79
C THR A 113 20.10 -14.40 1.59
N PRO A 114 21.25 -14.06 0.97
CA PRO A 114 22.30 -13.29 1.66
C PRO A 114 21.81 -11.93 2.16
N VAL A 115 22.39 -11.48 3.25
CA VAL A 115 22.09 -10.16 3.84
C VAL A 115 23.21 -9.19 3.46
N PRO A 116 22.92 -7.94 3.02
CA PRO A 116 21.59 -7.34 2.86
C PRO A 116 20.83 -7.88 1.64
N PHE A 117 19.50 -7.86 1.72
CA PHE A 117 18.65 -8.33 0.63
C PHE A 117 18.70 -7.37 -0.56
N SER A 118 18.67 -7.95 -1.77
CA SER A 118 18.66 -7.20 -3.01
C SER A 118 17.34 -7.42 -3.76
N PRO A 119 16.77 -6.38 -4.41
CA PRO A 119 15.52 -6.54 -5.17
C PRO A 119 15.57 -7.62 -6.25
N SER A 120 16.75 -7.88 -6.84
CA SER A 120 16.90 -8.89 -7.87
C SER A 120 16.69 -10.33 -7.36
N GLU A 121 16.74 -10.55 -6.05
CA GLU A 121 16.60 -11.87 -5.44
C GLU A 121 15.14 -12.25 -5.17
N ARG A 122 14.20 -11.32 -5.30
CA ARG A 122 12.79 -11.58 -5.01
C ARG A 122 12.16 -12.59 -5.94
N SER A 123 12.52 -12.57 -7.21
CA SER A 123 11.90 -13.42 -8.21
C SER A 123 12.17 -14.91 -7.99
N SER A 124 13.27 -15.27 -7.34
CA SER A 124 13.62 -16.66 -7.09
C SER A 124 12.78 -17.30 -5.97
N SER A 125 12.04 -16.52 -5.20
CA SER A 125 11.20 -17.05 -4.12
C SER A 125 9.90 -17.69 -4.60
N ILE A 126 9.57 -17.56 -5.88
CA ILE A 126 8.30 -18.02 -6.45
C ILE A 126 8.35 -19.49 -6.86
N THR A 127 9.50 -20.07 -6.96
CA THR A 127 9.70 -21.48 -7.37
C THR A 127 9.62 -22.48 -6.22
#